data_e6acb6a291b4ce492ae5dfa1e9785e7b
#
_entry.id   e6acb6a291b4ce492ae5dfa1e9785e7b
#
_cell.length_a   1.000
_cell.length_b   1.000
_cell.length_c   1.000
_cell.angle_alpha   90.00
_cell.angle_beta   90.00
_cell.angle_gamma   90.00
#
_symmetry.space_group_name_H-M   'P 1'
#
loop_
_entity.id
_entity.type
_entity.pdbx_description
1 polymer ?
#
loop_
_entity_poly.entity_id
_entity_poly.type
_entity_poly.pdbx_seq_one_letter_code
_entity_poly.pdbx_strand_id
1 'polypeptide(L)'
;MANYKINSPEEYKRVYNESVKQPETFWNDLAKDNFRWQKHWDSVLNWDFQKPEIKWFEGGKLNITENCLDRHLKDKPQKTAIIFEPNNPKESSEHISYEALYHRVNRMANVLKAQGVKKGDRVCIYLPMIPELAISVLACARIGAVHSVVFAGFSSNALST
;
A
#
# COMPACT_ATOMS: atom_id res chain seq x y z
N MET A 1 11.67 10.06 11.31
CA MET A 1 10.38 10.34 10.64
C MET A 1 9.98 11.73 11.04
N ALA A 2 9.85 12.62 10.08
CA ALA A 2 9.26 13.92 10.34
C ALA A 2 7.84 13.68 10.89
N ASN A 3 7.56 14.30 12.03
CA ASN A 3 6.29 14.09 12.72
C ASN A 3 5.28 15.10 12.13
N TYR A 4 4.64 14.73 11.02
CA TYR A 4 3.59 15.54 10.38
C TYR A 4 2.27 15.52 11.20
N LYS A 5 2.39 15.74 12.51
CA LYS A 5 1.20 16.00 13.31
C LYS A 5 0.81 17.46 13.10
N ILE A 6 -0.29 17.66 12.43
CA ILE A 6 -0.95 18.95 12.32
C ILE A 6 -1.74 19.17 13.61
N ASN A 7 -1.35 20.16 14.39
CA ASN A 7 -1.89 20.39 15.74
C ASN A 7 -2.83 21.61 15.81
N SER A 8 -2.91 22.41 14.74
CA SER A 8 -3.80 23.58 14.70
C SER A 8 -4.32 23.85 13.29
N PRO A 9 -5.44 24.58 13.14
CA PRO A 9 -5.94 25.04 11.84
C PRO A 9 -4.96 25.94 11.09
N GLU A 10 -4.18 26.75 11.82
CA GLU A 10 -3.16 27.64 11.24
C GLU A 10 -2.03 26.83 10.64
N GLU A 11 -1.55 25.80 11.35
CA GLU A 11 -0.55 24.86 10.87
C GLU A 11 -1.05 24.10 9.63
N TYR A 12 -2.31 23.66 9.64
CA TYR A 12 -2.92 23.05 8.46
C TYR A 12 -2.89 23.99 7.25
N LYS A 13 -3.31 25.24 7.41
CA LYS A 13 -3.31 26.22 6.31
C LYS A 13 -1.90 26.48 5.78
N ARG A 14 -0.91 26.56 6.65
CA ARG A 14 0.48 26.73 6.26
C ARG A 14 0.96 25.53 5.43
N VAL A 15 0.84 24.33 5.96
CA VAL A 15 1.28 23.08 5.32
C VAL A 15 0.55 22.86 3.98
N TYR A 16 -0.75 23.11 3.94
CA TYR A 16 -1.54 23.05 2.71
C TYR A 16 -1.02 24.04 1.66
N ASN A 17 -0.77 25.29 2.05
CA ASN A 17 -0.23 26.28 1.12
C ASN A 17 1.16 25.90 0.59
N GLU A 18 2.02 25.32 1.42
CA GLU A 18 3.33 24.79 1.01
C GLU A 18 3.15 23.67 -0.03
N SER A 19 2.25 22.71 0.22
CA SER A 19 2.01 21.58 -0.69
C SER A 19 1.48 22.00 -2.07
N VAL A 20 0.77 23.12 -2.14
CA VAL A 20 0.21 23.64 -3.39
C VAL A 20 1.17 24.59 -4.10
N LYS A 21 1.86 25.47 -3.35
CA LYS A 21 2.74 26.49 -3.93
C LYS A 21 4.14 25.98 -4.27
N GLN A 22 4.61 24.96 -3.55
CA GLN A 22 5.93 24.36 -3.70
C GLN A 22 5.84 22.83 -3.75
N PRO A 23 5.06 22.26 -4.68
CA PRO A 23 4.75 20.82 -4.67
C PRO A 23 5.98 19.95 -4.78
N GLU A 24 6.95 20.31 -5.61
CA GLU A 24 8.16 19.50 -5.77
C GLU A 24 8.95 19.37 -4.48
N THR A 25 9.23 20.49 -3.79
CA THR A 25 9.95 20.48 -2.52
C THR A 25 9.18 19.76 -1.44
N PHE A 26 7.90 20.08 -1.30
CA PHE A 26 7.02 19.50 -0.27
C PHE A 26 6.94 17.98 -0.38
N TRP A 27 6.61 17.47 -1.57
CA TRP A 27 6.44 16.02 -1.77
C TRP A 27 7.77 15.28 -1.80
N ASN A 28 8.88 15.94 -2.25
CA ASN A 28 10.22 15.39 -2.14
C ASN A 28 10.60 15.09 -0.69
N ASP A 29 10.45 16.06 0.19
CA ASP A 29 10.84 15.93 1.58
C ASP A 29 9.96 14.92 2.32
N LEU A 30 8.66 14.98 2.08
CA LEU A 30 7.71 14.02 2.62
C LEU A 30 8.02 12.59 2.19
N ALA A 31 8.33 12.38 0.91
CA ALA A 31 8.65 11.07 0.36
C ALA A 31 10.00 10.54 0.88
N LYS A 32 11.01 11.40 1.02
CA LYS A 32 12.31 11.02 1.62
C LYS A 32 12.18 10.61 3.07
N ASP A 33 11.43 11.38 3.85
CA ASP A 33 11.35 11.19 5.29
C ASP A 33 10.48 9.99 5.69
N ASN A 34 9.47 9.67 4.88
CA ASN A 34 8.45 8.71 5.27
C ASN A 34 8.56 7.36 4.58
N PHE A 35 9.25 7.25 3.46
CA PHE A 35 9.38 6.01 2.70
C PHE A 35 10.81 5.52 2.59
N ARG A 36 10.97 4.19 2.61
CA ARG A 36 12.21 3.51 2.25
C ARG A 36 12.22 3.26 0.77
N TRP A 37 13.16 3.87 0.05
CA TRP A 37 13.35 3.74 -1.37
C TRP A 37 14.52 2.81 -1.67
N GLN A 38 14.36 1.92 -2.63
CA GLN A 38 15.44 1.09 -3.17
C GLN A 38 16.32 1.92 -4.12
N LYS A 39 15.71 2.82 -4.87
CA LYS A 39 16.37 3.87 -5.65
C LYS A 39 15.57 5.16 -5.50
N HIS A 40 16.22 6.25 -5.16
CA HIS A 40 15.59 7.57 -5.22
C HIS A 40 15.29 7.96 -6.66
N TRP A 41 14.39 8.91 -6.83
CA TRP A 41 13.95 9.42 -8.12
C TRP A 41 14.98 10.37 -8.75
N ASP A 42 14.88 10.53 -10.04
CA ASP A 42 15.66 11.48 -10.84
C ASP A 42 14.92 12.84 -10.93
N SER A 43 13.57 12.82 -10.93
CA SER A 43 12.67 13.98 -10.88
C SER A 43 11.49 13.73 -9.97
N VAL A 44 11.08 14.74 -9.18
CA VAL A 44 9.95 14.63 -8.24
C VAL A 44 8.62 14.72 -8.99
N LEU A 45 8.49 15.73 -9.84
CA LEU A 45 7.26 15.99 -10.60
C LEU A 45 7.63 16.45 -12.01
N ASN A 46 7.07 15.77 -12.98
CA ASN A 46 7.10 16.20 -14.38
C ASN A 46 5.67 16.14 -14.91
N TRP A 47 5.13 17.28 -15.33
CA TRP A 47 3.76 17.35 -15.79
C TRP A 47 3.59 18.34 -16.94
N ASP A 48 2.72 17.99 -17.87
CA ASP A 48 2.29 18.85 -18.96
C ASP A 48 0.76 18.70 -19.09
N PHE A 49 0.03 19.72 -18.69
CA PHE A 49 -1.44 19.69 -18.71
C PHE A 49 -2.00 19.65 -20.15
N GLN A 50 -1.26 20.17 -21.12
CA GLN A 50 -1.69 20.15 -22.53
C GLN A 50 -1.55 18.77 -23.16
N LYS A 51 -0.61 17.94 -22.64
CA LYS A 51 -0.40 16.57 -23.10
C LYS A 51 -1.01 15.50 -22.21
N PRO A 52 -1.85 15.82 -21.26
CA PRO A 52 -2.28 15.13 -20.05
C PRO A 52 -1.27 14.09 -19.49
N GLU A 53 -0.01 14.51 -19.38
CA GLU A 53 1.05 13.70 -18.77
C GLU A 53 1.36 14.22 -17.36
N ILE A 54 1.29 13.31 -16.37
CA ILE A 54 1.70 13.60 -14.99
C ILE A 54 2.57 12.44 -14.51
N LYS A 55 3.82 12.74 -14.15
CA LYS A 55 4.78 11.76 -13.63
C LYS A 55 5.30 12.21 -12.28
N TRP A 56 5.12 11.38 -11.27
CA TRP A 56 5.66 11.58 -9.93
C TRP A 56 6.81 10.64 -9.66
N PHE A 57 7.87 11.13 -9.01
CA PHE A 57 9.03 10.35 -8.57
C PHE A 57 9.64 9.50 -9.68
N GLU A 58 9.82 10.11 -10.84
CA GLU A 58 10.30 9.44 -12.05
C GLU A 58 11.69 8.81 -11.81
N GLY A 59 11.86 7.55 -12.20
CA GLY A 59 13.08 6.77 -11.96
C GLY A 59 13.19 6.19 -10.56
N GLY A 60 12.32 6.58 -9.62
CA GLY A 60 12.27 6.03 -8.26
C GLY A 60 11.85 4.56 -8.24
N LYS A 61 12.39 3.79 -7.28
CA LYS A 61 12.02 2.38 -7.07
C LYS A 61 11.79 2.12 -5.59
N LEU A 62 10.66 1.52 -5.28
CA LEU A 62 10.33 1.02 -3.95
C LEU A 62 9.44 -0.22 -4.04
N ASN A 63 9.39 -0.99 -2.97
CA ASN A 63 8.32 -1.95 -2.76
C ASN A 63 7.46 -1.46 -1.61
N ILE A 64 6.17 -1.30 -1.85
CA ILE A 64 5.27 -0.74 -0.83
C ILE A 64 5.15 -1.67 0.39
N THR A 65 5.31 -2.99 0.22
CA THR A 65 5.25 -3.93 1.35
C THR A 65 6.43 -3.78 2.30
N GLU A 66 7.60 -3.38 1.83
CA GLU A 66 8.73 -3.04 2.70
C GLU A 66 8.39 -1.86 3.62
N ASN A 67 7.58 -0.93 3.11
CA ASN A 67 7.12 0.24 3.86
C ASN A 67 5.94 -0.06 4.77
N CYS A 68 4.99 -0.91 4.36
CA CYS A 68 3.82 -1.26 5.15
C CYS A 68 4.09 -2.33 6.20
N LEU A 69 5.01 -3.27 5.94
CA LEU A 69 5.25 -4.44 6.76
C LEU A 69 6.67 -4.52 7.30
N ASP A 70 7.64 -4.75 6.43
CA ASP A 70 8.98 -5.20 6.80
C ASP A 70 9.68 -4.19 7.72
N ARG A 71 9.49 -2.89 7.48
CA ARG A 71 10.07 -1.83 8.34
C ARG A 71 9.65 -1.88 9.80
N HIS A 72 8.52 -2.51 10.09
CA HIS A 72 7.96 -2.58 11.44
C HIS A 72 8.40 -3.83 12.22
N LEU A 73 8.97 -4.82 11.54
CA LEU A 73 9.36 -6.10 12.18
C LEU A 73 10.48 -5.93 13.20
N LYS A 74 11.40 -4.98 12.99
CA LYS A 74 12.50 -4.75 13.92
C LYS A 74 12.02 -4.17 15.25
N ASP A 75 11.11 -3.21 15.20
CA ASP A 75 10.76 -2.39 16.36
C ASP A 75 9.39 -2.75 16.95
N LYS A 76 8.50 -3.34 16.17
CA LYS A 76 7.10 -3.56 16.54
C LYS A 76 6.53 -4.89 16.03
N PRO A 77 7.24 -6.03 16.06
CA PRO A 77 6.78 -7.29 15.46
C PRO A 77 5.43 -7.76 16.03
N GLN A 78 5.23 -7.59 17.32
CA GLN A 78 4.03 -8.05 18.04
C GLN A 78 2.90 -7.02 18.07
N LYS A 79 3.13 -5.79 17.54
CA LYS A 79 2.05 -4.80 17.46
C LYS A 79 0.99 -5.29 16.47
N THR A 80 -0.28 -5.15 16.84
CA THR A 80 -1.42 -5.44 15.96
C THR A 80 -1.35 -4.58 14.70
N ALA A 81 -1.34 -5.23 13.55
CA ALA A 81 -1.37 -4.62 12.23
C ALA A 81 -2.78 -4.62 11.63
N ILE A 82 -3.56 -5.68 11.89
CA ILE A 82 -4.94 -5.82 11.44
C ILE A 82 -5.79 -6.25 12.62
N ILE A 83 -6.95 -5.63 12.78
CA ILE A 83 -8.03 -6.08 13.64
C ILE A 83 -9.16 -6.49 12.69
N PHE A 84 -9.55 -7.74 12.74
CA PHE A 84 -10.71 -8.25 12.01
C PHE A 84 -11.85 -8.51 12.99
N GLU A 85 -12.99 -7.86 12.73
CA GLU A 85 -14.22 -8.06 13.47
C GLU A 85 -15.19 -8.84 12.60
N PRO A 86 -15.56 -10.08 12.98
CA PRO A 86 -16.51 -10.88 12.23
C PRO A 86 -17.90 -10.25 12.21
N ASN A 87 -18.67 -10.50 11.15
CA ASN A 87 -20.06 -10.04 11.07
C ASN A 87 -20.98 -10.76 12.05
N ASN A 88 -20.64 -11.97 12.45
CA ASN A 88 -21.37 -12.73 13.46
C ASN A 88 -20.91 -12.36 14.87
N PRO A 89 -21.76 -11.73 15.73
CA PRO A 89 -21.36 -11.28 17.06
C PRO A 89 -20.99 -12.40 18.04
N LYS A 90 -21.20 -13.68 17.67
CA LYS A 90 -20.80 -14.85 18.46
C LYS A 90 -19.37 -15.30 18.16
N GLU A 91 -18.77 -14.81 17.10
CA GLU A 91 -17.39 -15.09 16.73
C GLU A 91 -16.44 -14.07 17.37
N SER A 92 -15.24 -14.52 17.72
CA SER A 92 -14.23 -13.64 18.33
C SER A 92 -13.50 -12.84 17.26
N SER A 93 -13.17 -11.59 17.57
CA SER A 93 -12.29 -10.77 16.74
C SER A 93 -10.89 -11.40 16.61
N GLU A 94 -10.26 -11.23 15.45
CA GLU A 94 -8.88 -11.68 15.20
C GLU A 94 -7.93 -10.48 15.20
N HIS A 95 -6.87 -10.55 16.02
CA HIS A 95 -5.80 -9.55 16.06
C HIS A 95 -4.55 -10.14 15.41
N ILE A 96 -4.16 -9.60 14.26
CA ILE A 96 -3.01 -10.08 13.48
C ILE A 96 -1.85 -9.12 13.71
N SER A 97 -0.74 -9.62 14.28
CA SER A 97 0.47 -8.81 14.47
C SER A 97 1.21 -8.56 13.15
N TYR A 98 2.12 -7.56 13.11
CA TYR A 98 2.98 -7.32 11.95
C TYR A 98 3.78 -8.55 11.55
N GLU A 99 4.31 -9.30 12.51
CA GLU A 99 5.06 -10.54 12.26
C GLU A 99 4.17 -11.63 11.66
N ALA A 100 2.98 -11.87 12.24
CA ALA A 100 2.03 -12.83 11.72
C ALA A 100 1.57 -12.47 10.30
N LEU A 101 1.26 -11.18 10.06
CA LEU A 101 0.88 -10.68 8.75
C LEU A 101 2.03 -10.85 7.73
N TYR A 102 3.27 -10.54 8.11
CA TYR A 102 4.45 -10.75 7.27
C TYR A 102 4.57 -12.21 6.80
N HIS A 103 4.43 -13.16 7.71
CA HIS A 103 4.51 -14.59 7.38
C HIS A 103 3.35 -15.05 6.49
N ARG A 104 2.11 -14.57 6.74
CA ARG A 104 0.94 -14.86 5.89
C ARG A 104 1.13 -14.29 4.47
N VAL A 105 1.57 -13.04 4.35
CA VAL A 105 1.85 -12.39 3.07
C VAL A 105 2.93 -13.12 2.28
N ASN A 106 4.03 -13.52 2.92
CA ASN A 106 5.10 -14.26 2.25
C ASN A 106 4.64 -15.64 1.77
N ARG A 107 3.84 -16.36 2.56
CA ARG A 107 3.24 -17.63 2.14
C ARG A 107 2.37 -17.45 0.90
N MET A 108 1.47 -16.47 0.92
CA MET A 108 0.58 -16.18 -0.21
C MET A 108 1.39 -15.74 -1.44
N ALA A 109 2.41 -14.91 -1.28
CA ALA A 109 3.31 -14.52 -2.35
C ALA A 109 4.02 -15.73 -2.99
N ASN A 110 4.45 -16.71 -2.17
CA ASN A 110 5.05 -17.95 -2.67
C ASN A 110 4.05 -18.84 -3.40
N VAL A 111 2.79 -18.90 -2.93
CA VAL A 111 1.72 -19.62 -3.64
C VAL A 111 1.49 -19.00 -5.02
N LEU A 112 1.36 -17.66 -5.10
CA LEU A 112 1.19 -16.97 -6.39
C LEU A 112 2.35 -17.25 -7.34
N LYS A 113 3.59 -17.18 -6.84
CA LYS A 113 4.78 -17.53 -7.63
C LYS A 113 4.78 -18.98 -8.11
N ALA A 114 4.38 -19.93 -7.26
CA ALA A 114 4.27 -21.35 -7.62
C ALA A 114 3.21 -21.60 -8.70
N GLN A 115 2.16 -20.76 -8.74
CA GLN A 115 1.16 -20.76 -9.82
C GLN A 115 1.63 -20.01 -11.08
N GLY A 116 2.87 -19.56 -11.12
CA GLY A 116 3.47 -18.91 -12.29
C GLY A 116 3.28 -17.40 -12.37
N VAL A 117 2.67 -16.77 -11.37
CA VAL A 117 2.48 -15.31 -11.35
C VAL A 117 3.82 -14.59 -11.24
N LYS A 118 4.07 -13.64 -12.14
CA LYS A 118 5.28 -12.83 -12.25
C LYS A 118 4.98 -11.35 -12.09
N LYS A 119 6.04 -10.57 -11.94
CA LYS A 119 5.95 -9.10 -11.95
C LYS A 119 5.25 -8.60 -13.21
N GLY A 120 4.22 -7.75 -13.02
CA GLY A 120 3.43 -7.18 -14.10
C GLY A 120 2.20 -8.01 -14.51
N ASP A 121 2.07 -9.25 -14.05
CA ASP A 121 0.85 -10.04 -14.25
C ASP A 121 -0.32 -9.44 -13.48
N ARG A 122 -1.54 -9.68 -13.96
CA ARG A 122 -2.78 -9.19 -13.37
C ARG A 122 -3.43 -10.30 -12.58
N VAL A 123 -3.73 -10.04 -11.31
CA VAL A 123 -4.41 -10.96 -10.39
C VAL A 123 -5.76 -10.36 -10.00
N CYS A 124 -6.84 -11.04 -10.32
CA CYS A 124 -8.16 -10.68 -9.85
C CYS A 124 -8.39 -11.28 -8.45
N ILE A 125 -8.75 -10.45 -7.49
CA ILE A 125 -9.03 -10.86 -6.12
C ILE A 125 -10.54 -10.71 -5.88
N TYR A 126 -11.24 -11.85 -5.78
CA TYR A 126 -12.66 -11.91 -5.51
C TYR A 126 -12.88 -12.54 -4.14
N LEU A 127 -12.83 -11.71 -3.11
CA LEU A 127 -12.94 -12.11 -1.71
C LEU A 127 -13.83 -11.12 -0.95
N PRO A 128 -14.55 -11.59 0.09
CA PRO A 128 -15.23 -10.69 1.02
C PRO A 128 -14.22 -9.92 1.89
N MET A 129 -14.73 -9.05 2.77
CA MET A 129 -13.91 -8.24 3.68
C MET A 129 -13.36 -9.09 4.84
N ILE A 130 -12.40 -9.96 4.54
CA ILE A 130 -11.71 -10.85 5.47
C ILE A 130 -10.19 -10.57 5.43
N PRO A 131 -9.41 -11.01 6.42
CA PRO A 131 -7.96 -10.79 6.46
C PRO A 131 -7.22 -11.25 5.21
N GLU A 132 -7.69 -12.33 4.58
CA GLU A 132 -7.13 -12.91 3.35
C GLU A 132 -7.17 -11.93 2.17
N LEU A 133 -8.13 -11.00 2.14
CA LEU A 133 -8.17 -9.94 1.12
C LEU A 133 -6.93 -9.04 1.25
N ALA A 134 -6.65 -8.52 2.43
CA ALA A 134 -5.49 -7.67 2.69
C ALA A 134 -4.17 -8.42 2.46
N ILE A 135 -4.10 -9.69 2.88
CA ILE A 135 -2.95 -10.58 2.65
C ILE A 135 -2.69 -10.75 1.15
N SER A 136 -3.74 -11.00 0.36
CA SER A 136 -3.64 -11.19 -1.09
C SER A 136 -3.19 -9.92 -1.82
N VAL A 137 -3.72 -8.75 -1.45
CA VAL A 137 -3.30 -7.44 -1.96
C VAL A 137 -1.82 -7.21 -1.69
N LEU A 138 -1.37 -7.41 -0.44
CA LEU A 138 0.03 -7.24 -0.06
C LEU A 138 0.94 -8.28 -0.74
N ALA A 139 0.48 -9.51 -0.92
CA ALA A 139 1.24 -10.55 -1.61
C ALA A 139 1.49 -10.20 -3.09
N CYS A 140 0.47 -9.71 -3.80
CA CYS A 140 0.61 -9.20 -5.16
C CYS A 140 1.60 -8.04 -5.24
N ALA A 141 1.45 -7.05 -4.36
CA ALA A 141 2.37 -5.92 -4.29
C ALA A 141 3.82 -6.35 -3.99
N ARG A 142 4.01 -7.37 -3.15
CA ARG A 142 5.34 -7.90 -2.80
C ARG A 142 6.07 -8.48 -3.99
N ILE A 143 5.38 -9.22 -4.85
CA ILE A 143 5.98 -9.82 -6.06
C ILE A 143 5.93 -8.89 -7.28
N GLY A 144 5.33 -7.69 -7.14
CA GLY A 144 5.19 -6.72 -8.22
C GLY A 144 4.11 -7.09 -9.24
N ALA A 145 3.15 -7.94 -8.87
CA ALA A 145 1.96 -8.21 -9.67
C ALA A 145 0.94 -7.07 -9.50
N VAL A 146 0.23 -6.77 -10.57
CA VAL A 146 -0.92 -5.86 -10.54
C VAL A 146 -2.11 -6.61 -9.97
N HIS A 147 -2.91 -5.99 -9.10
CA HIS A 147 -4.12 -6.61 -8.58
C HIS A 147 -5.35 -5.74 -8.84
N SER A 148 -6.49 -6.41 -9.02
CA SER A 148 -7.82 -5.80 -9.06
C SER A 148 -8.68 -6.48 -8.02
N VAL A 149 -9.26 -5.69 -7.13
CA VAL A 149 -10.19 -6.20 -6.11
C VAL A 149 -11.62 -6.04 -6.62
N VAL A 150 -12.34 -7.15 -6.68
CA VAL A 150 -13.74 -7.19 -7.09
C VAL A 150 -14.60 -7.40 -5.85
N PHE A 151 -15.64 -6.61 -5.71
CA PHE A 151 -16.57 -6.71 -4.60
C PHE A 151 -17.29 -8.08 -4.62
N ALA A 152 -17.23 -8.81 -3.51
CA ALA A 152 -17.74 -10.18 -3.38
C ALA A 152 -19.27 -10.31 -3.56
N GLY A 153 -20.00 -9.20 -3.59
CA GLY A 153 -21.43 -9.16 -3.89
C GLY A 153 -21.77 -9.18 -5.39
N PHE A 154 -20.78 -9.09 -6.27
CA PHE A 154 -21.03 -9.20 -7.71
C PHE A 154 -21.26 -10.65 -8.14
N SER A 155 -22.03 -10.83 -9.21
CA SER A 155 -22.29 -12.15 -9.79
C SER A 155 -21.08 -12.65 -10.60
N SER A 156 -21.03 -13.97 -10.84
CA SER A 156 -20.04 -14.58 -11.73
C SER A 156 -20.04 -13.97 -13.14
N ASN A 157 -21.19 -13.51 -13.63
CA ASN A 157 -21.29 -12.86 -14.93
C ASN A 157 -20.52 -11.54 -14.98
N ALA A 158 -20.47 -10.78 -13.87
CA ALA A 158 -19.70 -9.55 -13.78
C ALA A 158 -18.17 -9.77 -13.77
N LEU A 159 -17.73 -11.02 -13.54
CA LEU A 159 -16.32 -11.40 -13.57
C LEU A 159 -15.90 -11.94 -14.95
N SER A 160 -16.86 -12.38 -15.77
CA SER A 160 -16.60 -13.00 -17.07
C SER A 160 -16.63 -12.03 -18.25
N THR A 161 -17.09 -10.79 -18.03
CA THR A 161 -17.12 -9.69 -19.01
C THR A 161 -15.90 -8.80 -18.87
#